data_9a3557237281ce1885bec3335bfeea01
#
_entry.id   9a3557237281ce1885bec3335bfeea01
#
_cell.length_a   1.000
_cell.length_b   1.000
_cell.length_c   1.000
_cell.angle_alpha   90.00
_cell.angle_beta   90.00
_cell.angle_gamma   90.00
#
_symmetry.space_group_name_H-M   'P 1'
#
loop_
_entity.id
_entity.type
_entity.pdbx_description
1 polymer ?
#
loop_
_entity_poly.entity_id
_entity_poly.type
_entity_poly.pdbx_seq_one_letter_code
_entity_poly.pdbx_strand_id
1 'polypeptide(L)'
;MNYTIRIKRQENSQASPCWQEFSFEGSADTSIASVLNELNHRSPLCEKSGTVVSPIAWECGCMIRKCGACAMRINGLPRLACSVFLRDCKGSVVTLEPLSKFPLVKDLVVDRSVIFEALKRTKLWLEGDAFQTSYTHSQRYRSAKCLLCGCCLEVCPNFDPNSEFAGAVLPVNAYRILNEEQDIAHQTELANAYRQLYFEGCGKSLACQDICPAGIPVEELMSRSNAAAVWKR
;
A
#
# COMPACT_ATOMS: atom_id res chain seq x y z
N MET A 1 17.79 -19.46 -14.36
CA MET A 1 18.03 -18.18 -15.07
C MET A 1 18.78 -17.26 -14.12
N ASN A 2 19.68 -16.41 -14.68
CA ASN A 2 20.45 -15.47 -13.87
C ASN A 2 19.80 -14.10 -13.90
N TYR A 3 19.57 -13.53 -12.72
CA TYR A 3 18.98 -12.21 -12.52
C TYR A 3 19.95 -11.31 -11.75
N THR A 4 19.87 -10.03 -12.00
CA THR A 4 20.52 -8.98 -11.18
C THR A 4 19.43 -8.26 -10.39
N ILE A 5 19.51 -8.37 -9.07
CA ILE A 5 18.58 -7.69 -8.17
C ILE A 5 19.27 -6.41 -7.70
N ARG A 6 18.75 -5.28 -8.14
CA ARG A 6 19.29 -3.95 -7.83
C ARG A 6 18.42 -3.29 -6.76
N ILE A 7 18.98 -3.07 -5.60
CA ILE A 7 18.24 -2.60 -4.41
C ILE A 7 18.74 -1.23 -4.00
N LYS A 8 17.81 -0.31 -3.79
CA LYS A 8 18.11 0.98 -3.19
C LYS A 8 18.26 0.80 -1.68
N ARG A 9 19.49 0.98 -1.20
CA ARG A 9 19.84 0.84 0.21
C ARG A 9 19.98 2.21 0.86
N GLN A 10 19.48 2.32 2.07
CA GLN A 10 19.60 3.54 2.87
C GLN A 10 19.40 3.20 4.34
N GLU A 11 20.41 3.51 5.18
CA GLU A 11 20.41 3.10 6.59
C GLU A 11 19.30 3.78 7.42
N ASN A 12 18.99 5.02 7.11
CA ASN A 12 17.92 5.82 7.74
C ASN A 12 17.61 7.02 6.85
N SER A 13 16.60 7.81 7.20
CA SER A 13 16.16 8.97 6.42
C SER A 13 17.21 10.07 6.21
N GLN A 14 18.25 10.11 7.02
CA GLN A 14 19.34 11.12 6.94
C GLN A 14 20.56 10.63 6.15
N ALA A 15 20.69 9.32 5.98
CA ALA A 15 21.80 8.73 5.24
C ALA A 15 21.60 8.92 3.73
N SER A 16 22.71 9.04 3.00
CA SER A 16 22.65 9.07 1.53
C SER A 16 22.28 7.70 0.97
N PRO A 17 21.32 7.62 0.04
CA PRO A 17 20.96 6.36 -0.60
C PRO A 17 22.07 5.89 -1.55
N CYS A 18 22.22 4.57 -1.64
CA CYS A 18 23.10 3.93 -2.62
C CYS A 18 22.37 2.76 -3.31
N TRP A 19 22.90 2.33 -4.43
CA TRP A 19 22.41 1.14 -5.13
C TRP A 19 23.38 0.00 -4.90
N GLN A 20 22.83 -1.15 -4.48
CA GLN A 20 23.57 -2.41 -4.38
C GLN A 20 22.99 -3.43 -5.35
N GLU A 21 23.84 -4.22 -5.97
CA GLU A 21 23.47 -5.24 -6.94
C GLU A 21 23.82 -6.64 -6.40
N PHE A 22 22.86 -7.56 -6.50
CA PHE A 22 22.99 -8.93 -6.06
C PHE A 22 22.73 -9.87 -7.23
N SER A 23 23.58 -10.89 -7.39
CA SER A 23 23.32 -11.98 -8.33
C SER A 23 22.34 -12.97 -7.72
N PHE A 24 21.31 -13.32 -8.46
CA PHE A 24 20.33 -14.33 -8.09
C PHE A 24 20.18 -15.34 -9.21
N GLU A 25 20.33 -16.61 -8.89
CA GLU A 25 20.06 -17.72 -9.78
C GLU A 25 18.84 -18.48 -9.29
N GLY A 26 17.81 -18.60 -10.13
CA GLY A 26 16.59 -19.26 -9.73
C GLY A 26 15.57 -19.43 -10.85
N SER A 27 14.41 -19.96 -10.48
CA SER A 27 13.26 -20.12 -11.37
C SER A 27 12.60 -18.79 -11.67
N ALA A 28 12.05 -18.65 -12.86
CA ALA A 28 11.19 -17.51 -13.23
C ALA A 28 9.92 -17.43 -12.35
N ASP A 29 9.51 -18.54 -11.73
CA ASP A 29 8.37 -18.61 -10.82
C ASP A 29 8.70 -18.24 -9.36
N THR A 30 9.94 -17.78 -9.09
CA THR A 30 10.32 -17.29 -7.77
C THR A 30 9.73 -15.89 -7.54
N SER A 31 9.04 -15.68 -6.40
CA SER A 31 8.53 -14.36 -6.04
C SER A 31 9.66 -13.43 -5.57
N ILE A 32 9.49 -12.12 -5.72
CA ILE A 32 10.46 -11.13 -5.23
C ILE A 32 10.65 -11.25 -3.71
N ALA A 33 9.59 -11.58 -2.96
CA ALA A 33 9.70 -11.84 -1.53
C ALA A 33 10.57 -13.06 -1.22
N SER A 34 10.47 -14.13 -2.01
CA SER A 34 11.34 -15.31 -1.88
C SER A 34 12.78 -14.98 -2.24
N VAL A 35 13.00 -14.15 -3.26
CA VAL A 35 14.34 -13.66 -3.62
C VAL A 35 14.98 -12.89 -2.45
N LEU A 36 14.26 -11.93 -1.86
CA LEU A 36 14.76 -11.16 -0.72
C LEU A 36 15.06 -12.04 0.49
N ASN A 37 14.19 -13.01 0.75
CA ASN A 37 14.38 -13.97 1.84
C ASN A 37 15.63 -14.81 1.61
N GLU A 38 15.82 -15.34 0.40
CA GLU A 38 17.00 -16.15 0.05
C GLU A 38 18.30 -15.33 0.11
N LEU A 39 18.28 -14.07 -0.39
CA LEU A 39 19.45 -13.19 -0.29
C LEU A 39 19.84 -13.00 1.17
N ASN A 40 18.91 -12.71 2.05
CA ASN A 40 19.15 -12.50 3.47
C ASN A 40 19.57 -13.76 4.25
N HIS A 41 19.33 -14.96 3.71
CA HIS A 41 19.83 -16.20 4.29
C HIS A 41 21.29 -16.52 3.90
N ARG A 42 21.87 -15.78 2.95
CA ARG A 42 23.29 -15.94 2.60
C ARG A 42 24.17 -15.38 3.71
N SER A 43 25.15 -16.13 4.14
CA SER A 43 26.10 -15.73 5.20
C SER A 43 27.54 -16.01 4.75
N PRO A 44 28.30 -14.96 4.39
CA PRO A 44 27.93 -13.54 4.35
C PRO A 44 27.07 -13.19 3.16
N LEU A 45 26.25 -12.11 3.29
CA LEU A 45 25.60 -11.48 2.15
C LEU A 45 26.63 -10.64 1.40
N CYS A 46 26.85 -10.97 0.12
CA CYS A 46 27.79 -10.26 -0.75
C CYS A 46 27.07 -9.61 -1.93
N GLU A 47 27.46 -8.38 -2.25
CA GLU A 47 27.12 -7.75 -3.51
C GLU A 47 27.75 -8.51 -4.70
N LYS A 48 27.31 -8.19 -5.90
CA LYS A 48 27.89 -8.70 -7.14
C LYS A 48 29.38 -8.32 -7.31
N SER A 49 29.80 -7.23 -6.69
CA SER A 49 31.22 -6.81 -6.61
C SER A 49 32.09 -7.69 -5.70
N GLY A 50 31.49 -8.56 -4.87
CA GLY A 50 32.14 -9.36 -3.83
C GLY A 50 32.22 -8.68 -2.46
N THR A 51 31.74 -7.44 -2.32
CA THR A 51 31.72 -6.71 -1.05
C THR A 51 30.69 -7.32 -0.10
N VAL A 52 31.11 -7.60 1.13
CA VAL A 52 30.20 -8.06 2.20
C VAL A 52 29.37 -6.87 2.70
N VAL A 53 28.05 -7.07 2.80
CA VAL A 53 27.11 -6.05 3.22
C VAL A 53 26.13 -6.54 4.29
N SER A 54 25.49 -5.61 4.98
CA SER A 54 24.44 -5.93 5.96
C SER A 54 23.21 -6.52 5.30
N PRO A 55 22.40 -7.34 6.01
CA PRO A 55 21.13 -7.83 5.53
C PRO A 55 20.22 -6.71 5.04
N ILE A 56 19.40 -7.01 4.05
CA ILE A 56 18.44 -6.09 3.45
C ILE A 56 17.26 -5.94 4.40
N ALA A 57 16.97 -4.70 4.84
CA ALA A 57 15.79 -4.43 5.64
C ALA A 57 14.54 -4.38 4.73
N TRP A 58 13.57 -5.25 5.00
CA TRP A 58 12.28 -5.29 4.34
C TRP A 58 11.24 -5.95 5.23
N GLU A 59 9.97 -5.71 4.98
CA GLU A 59 8.88 -6.28 5.78
C GLU A 59 8.18 -7.40 5.03
N CYS A 60 7.87 -8.48 5.74
CA CYS A 60 6.98 -9.52 5.27
C CYS A 60 6.19 -10.12 6.45
N GLY A 61 4.98 -10.60 6.15
CA GLY A 61 4.17 -11.29 7.16
C GLY A 61 3.59 -12.58 6.60
N CYS A 62 2.71 -12.47 5.62
CA CYS A 62 1.91 -13.62 5.17
C CYS A 62 2.47 -14.37 3.94
N MET A 63 3.31 -13.78 3.13
CA MET A 63 3.86 -14.28 1.85
C MET A 63 2.81 -14.67 0.78
N ILE A 64 1.52 -14.39 1.02
CA ILE A 64 0.37 -14.82 0.20
C ILE A 64 -0.59 -13.69 -0.16
N ARG A 65 -0.12 -12.46 -0.25
CA ARG A 65 -0.90 -11.25 -0.62
C ARG A 65 -2.04 -10.89 0.33
N LYS A 66 -1.91 -11.13 1.64
CA LYS A 66 -2.99 -10.90 2.62
C LYS A 66 -2.69 -9.83 3.66
N CYS A 67 -1.43 -9.43 3.87
CA CYS A 67 -1.07 -8.50 4.94
C CYS A 67 -0.64 -7.10 4.47
N GLY A 68 -0.20 -6.95 3.22
CA GLY A 68 0.27 -5.65 2.69
C GLY A 68 1.68 -5.22 3.14
N ALA A 69 2.33 -5.93 4.08
CA ALA A 69 3.61 -5.54 4.66
C ALA A 69 4.72 -5.38 3.61
N CYS A 70 4.81 -6.30 2.65
CA CYS A 70 5.86 -6.32 1.64
C CYS A 70 5.64 -5.35 0.45
N ALA A 71 4.87 -4.28 0.66
CA ALA A 71 4.67 -3.26 -0.37
C ALA A 71 5.95 -2.45 -0.59
N MET A 72 6.41 -2.41 -1.83
CA MET A 72 7.59 -1.67 -2.29
C MET A 72 7.47 -1.34 -3.78
N ARG A 73 8.35 -0.51 -4.29
CA ARG A 73 8.44 -0.25 -5.74
C ARG A 73 9.30 -1.34 -6.39
N ILE A 74 8.70 -2.05 -7.33
CA ILE A 74 9.36 -3.09 -8.13
C ILE A 74 9.35 -2.61 -9.58
N ASN A 75 10.52 -2.39 -10.15
CA ASN A 75 10.67 -1.78 -11.48
C ASN A 75 9.85 -0.49 -11.62
N GLY A 76 9.90 0.37 -10.59
CA GLY A 76 9.23 1.67 -10.55
C GLY A 76 7.75 1.65 -10.18
N LEU A 77 7.10 0.48 -10.10
CA LEU A 77 5.67 0.36 -9.75
C LEU A 77 5.47 -0.16 -8.33
N PRO A 78 4.59 0.45 -7.51
CA PRO A 78 4.29 -0.06 -6.19
C PRO A 78 3.49 -1.36 -6.28
N ARG A 79 4.04 -2.41 -5.70
CA ARG A 79 3.50 -3.77 -5.72
C ARG A 79 3.84 -4.51 -4.42
N LEU A 80 3.18 -5.64 -4.19
CA LEU A 80 3.55 -6.53 -3.10
C LEU A 80 4.63 -7.52 -3.58
N ALA A 81 5.78 -7.54 -2.91
CA ALA A 81 6.89 -8.42 -3.29
C ALA A 81 6.50 -9.90 -3.33
N CYS A 82 5.58 -10.34 -2.47
CA CYS A 82 5.07 -11.72 -2.48
C CYS A 82 4.11 -12.05 -3.63
N SER A 83 3.72 -11.06 -4.44
CA SER A 83 2.79 -11.25 -5.56
C SER A 83 3.40 -10.99 -6.94
N VAL A 84 4.65 -10.57 -6.98
CA VAL A 84 5.40 -10.34 -8.22
C VAL A 84 6.44 -11.45 -8.36
N PHE A 85 6.44 -12.12 -9.49
CA PHE A 85 7.38 -13.17 -9.82
C PHE A 85 8.44 -12.66 -10.79
N LEU A 86 9.59 -13.31 -10.83
CA LEU A 86 10.67 -12.93 -11.74
C LEU A 86 10.23 -12.94 -13.22
N ARG A 87 9.33 -13.84 -13.61
CA ARG A 87 8.72 -13.86 -14.95
C ARG A 87 7.89 -12.61 -15.28
N ASP A 88 7.36 -11.93 -14.27
CA ASP A 88 6.55 -10.71 -14.45
C ASP A 88 7.43 -9.47 -14.67
N CYS A 89 8.75 -9.63 -14.46
CA CYS A 89 9.73 -8.57 -14.62
C CYS A 89 10.31 -8.62 -16.04
N LYS A 90 10.33 -7.46 -16.71
CA LYS A 90 10.94 -7.37 -18.03
C LYS A 90 12.46 -7.41 -17.92
N GLY A 91 13.10 -8.36 -18.61
CA GLY A 91 14.56 -8.51 -18.64
C GLY A 91 15.12 -9.21 -17.40
N SER A 92 16.45 -9.21 -17.28
CA SER A 92 17.19 -9.89 -16.20
C SER A 92 17.56 -8.97 -15.01
N VAL A 93 17.24 -7.68 -15.09
CA VAL A 93 17.49 -6.72 -14.02
C VAL A 93 16.18 -6.35 -13.34
N VAL A 94 16.10 -6.53 -12.03
CA VAL A 94 14.95 -6.17 -11.21
C VAL A 94 15.36 -5.09 -10.21
N THR A 95 14.70 -3.94 -10.25
CA THR A 95 14.95 -2.83 -9.32
C THR A 95 13.96 -2.85 -8.18
N LEU A 96 14.45 -2.72 -6.94
CA LEU A 96 13.66 -2.65 -5.72
C LEU A 96 13.96 -1.34 -4.98
N GLU A 97 12.91 -0.60 -4.65
CA GLU A 97 12.99 0.67 -3.93
C GLU A 97 11.90 0.74 -2.86
N PRO A 98 12.09 1.51 -1.78
CA PRO A 98 10.98 1.80 -0.86
C PRO A 98 9.86 2.56 -1.57
N LEU A 99 8.66 2.57 -0.99
CA LEU A 99 7.60 3.49 -1.38
C LEU A 99 8.10 4.92 -1.17
N SER A 100 8.07 5.75 -2.21
CA SER A 100 8.78 7.05 -2.23
C SER A 100 8.03 8.16 -1.49
N LYS A 101 6.73 8.01 -1.31
CA LYS A 101 5.87 8.98 -0.65
C LYS A 101 5.72 8.77 0.86
N PHE A 102 6.38 7.79 1.41
CA PHE A 102 6.33 7.48 2.82
C PHE A 102 7.69 7.74 3.48
N PRO A 103 7.72 8.20 4.74
CA PRO A 103 8.99 8.37 5.46
C PRO A 103 9.78 7.07 5.49
N LEU A 104 11.05 7.14 5.09
CA LEU A 104 11.93 5.99 5.10
C LEU A 104 12.32 5.62 6.54
N VAL A 105 12.24 4.35 6.87
CA VAL A 105 12.81 3.79 8.10
C VAL A 105 14.21 3.24 7.82
N LYS A 106 14.31 2.26 6.91
CA LYS A 106 15.57 1.65 6.46
C LYS A 106 15.35 0.85 5.18
N ASP A 107 16.23 0.97 4.21
CA ASP A 107 16.23 0.26 2.93
C ASP A 107 14.86 0.27 2.24
N LEU A 108 14.10 -0.84 2.33
CA LEU A 108 12.78 -1.01 1.72
C LEU A 108 11.63 -0.81 2.73
N VAL A 109 11.94 -0.53 3.99
CA VAL A 109 10.97 -0.30 5.07
C VAL A 109 10.61 1.17 5.16
N VAL A 110 9.31 1.47 5.17
CA VAL A 110 8.78 2.83 5.30
C VAL A 110 7.74 2.91 6.41
N ASP A 111 7.59 4.09 7.02
CA ASP A 111 6.55 4.37 7.99
C ASP A 111 5.22 4.68 7.29
N ARG A 112 4.22 3.84 7.56
CA ARG A 112 2.85 3.95 7.03
C ARG A 112 1.84 4.43 8.08
N SER A 113 2.30 4.97 9.20
CA SER A 113 1.44 5.47 10.28
C SER A 113 0.44 6.54 9.79
N VAL A 114 0.82 7.35 8.79
CA VAL A 114 -0.05 8.35 8.15
C VAL A 114 -1.39 7.75 7.67
N ILE A 115 -1.41 6.49 7.22
CA ILE A 115 -2.64 5.81 6.82
C ILE A 115 -3.58 5.63 8.01
N PHE A 116 -3.05 5.14 9.12
CA PHE A 116 -3.83 4.88 10.34
C PHE A 116 -4.32 6.18 10.98
N GLU A 117 -3.48 7.22 11.00
CA GLU A 117 -3.85 8.53 11.51
C GLU A 117 -4.96 9.19 10.67
N ALA A 118 -4.94 9.01 9.34
CA ALA A 118 -6.01 9.47 8.47
C ALA A 118 -7.34 8.76 8.78
N LEU A 119 -7.34 7.44 8.98
CA LEU A 119 -8.53 6.67 9.35
C LEU A 119 -9.03 7.06 10.74
N LYS A 120 -8.14 7.31 11.69
CA LYS A 120 -8.46 7.75 13.04
C LYS A 120 -9.10 9.15 13.05
N ARG A 121 -8.53 10.10 12.33
CA ARG A 121 -9.08 11.47 12.21
C ARG A 121 -10.49 11.49 11.61
N THR A 122 -10.81 10.53 10.73
CA THR A 122 -12.14 10.36 10.16
C THR A 122 -13.10 9.59 11.07
N LYS A 123 -12.66 9.12 12.23
CA LYS A 123 -13.49 8.34 13.16
C LYS A 123 -14.14 7.12 12.48
N LEU A 124 -13.34 6.32 11.74
CA LEU A 124 -13.84 5.18 10.98
C LEU A 124 -14.12 3.96 11.88
N TRP A 125 -15.06 4.12 12.80
CA TRP A 125 -15.63 3.06 13.65
C TRP A 125 -17.13 3.27 13.78
N LEU A 126 -17.85 2.32 14.35
CA LEU A 126 -19.27 2.43 14.68
C LEU A 126 -19.39 2.84 16.15
N GLU A 127 -20.33 3.75 16.46
CA GLU A 127 -20.67 4.10 17.84
C GLU A 127 -21.74 3.16 18.43
N GLY A 128 -22.45 2.41 17.59
CA GLY A 128 -23.48 1.48 17.99
C GLY A 128 -23.53 0.23 17.12
N ASP A 129 -24.67 -0.41 17.12
CA ASP A 129 -24.91 -1.60 16.29
C ASP A 129 -24.92 -1.27 14.80
N ALA A 130 -24.31 -2.11 13.99
CA ALA A 130 -24.30 -1.94 12.54
C ALA A 130 -25.66 -2.18 11.92
N PHE A 131 -26.11 -1.29 11.06
CA PHE A 131 -27.24 -1.56 10.19
C PHE A 131 -26.86 -2.56 9.10
N GLN A 132 -27.44 -3.75 9.17
CA GLN A 132 -27.14 -4.82 8.21
C GLN A 132 -28.25 -4.99 7.19
N THR A 133 -27.91 -4.80 5.90
CA THR A 133 -28.75 -5.20 4.80
C THR A 133 -28.03 -6.24 3.93
N SER A 134 -28.74 -7.24 3.45
CA SER A 134 -28.19 -8.24 2.52
C SER A 134 -27.77 -7.62 1.18
N TYR A 135 -28.40 -6.54 0.78
CA TYR A 135 -28.22 -5.88 -0.52
C TYR A 135 -26.81 -5.30 -0.72
N THR A 136 -26.13 -4.85 0.34
CA THR A 136 -24.78 -4.22 0.24
C THR A 136 -23.65 -5.15 0.68
N HIS A 137 -23.94 -6.41 0.99
CA HIS A 137 -22.94 -7.35 1.53
C HIS A 137 -21.72 -7.52 0.62
N SER A 138 -21.92 -7.63 -0.68
CA SER A 138 -20.80 -7.82 -1.63
C SER A 138 -19.81 -6.65 -1.61
N GLN A 139 -20.29 -5.41 -1.64
CA GLN A 139 -19.45 -4.21 -1.63
C GLN A 139 -18.75 -4.04 -0.27
N ARG A 140 -19.44 -4.31 0.83
CA ARG A 140 -18.85 -4.28 2.18
C ARG A 140 -17.71 -5.29 2.31
N TYR A 141 -17.93 -6.52 1.86
CA TYR A 141 -16.89 -7.54 1.83
C TYR A 141 -15.69 -7.13 0.96
N ARG A 142 -15.93 -6.55 -0.22
CA ARG A 142 -14.86 -6.07 -1.10
C ARG A 142 -14.07 -4.92 -0.49
N SER A 143 -14.73 -3.97 0.19
CA SER A 143 -14.04 -2.88 0.89
C SER A 143 -13.18 -3.39 2.06
N ALA A 144 -13.65 -4.41 2.78
CA ALA A 144 -12.93 -5.03 3.89
C ALA A 144 -11.62 -5.74 3.49
N LYS A 145 -11.40 -5.96 2.19
CA LYS A 145 -10.14 -6.55 1.69
C LYS A 145 -8.96 -5.57 1.65
N CYS A 146 -9.16 -4.32 2.05
CA CYS A 146 -8.08 -3.34 2.05
C CYS A 146 -6.94 -3.78 2.98
N LEU A 147 -5.74 -3.86 2.41
CA LEU A 147 -4.54 -4.30 3.12
C LEU A 147 -3.79 -3.15 3.81
N LEU A 148 -4.26 -1.91 3.64
CA LEU A 148 -3.57 -0.69 4.10
C LEU A 148 -2.10 -0.64 3.65
N CYS A 149 -1.81 -1.20 2.48
CA CYS A 149 -0.45 -1.39 1.97
C CYS A 149 0.21 -0.11 1.43
N GLY A 150 -0.56 0.93 1.12
CA GLY A 150 -0.05 2.21 0.62
C GLY A 150 0.14 2.30 -0.90
N CYS A 151 0.03 1.20 -1.68
CA CYS A 151 0.26 1.24 -3.14
C CYS A 151 -0.60 2.27 -3.87
N CYS A 152 -1.87 2.44 -3.49
CA CYS A 152 -2.76 3.43 -4.08
C CYS A 152 -2.38 4.88 -3.74
N LEU A 153 -1.74 5.11 -2.59
CA LEU A 153 -1.23 6.42 -2.18
C LEU A 153 0.06 6.76 -2.93
N GLU A 154 0.92 5.77 -3.13
CA GLU A 154 2.19 5.93 -3.87
C GLU A 154 1.97 6.47 -5.28
N VAL A 155 0.94 6.00 -6.00
CA VAL A 155 0.63 6.46 -7.37
C VAL A 155 -0.31 7.66 -7.44
N CYS A 156 -0.91 8.06 -6.32
CA CYS A 156 -1.87 9.16 -6.33
C CYS A 156 -1.15 10.51 -6.54
N PRO A 157 -1.46 11.29 -7.60
CA PRO A 157 -0.77 12.56 -7.83
C PRO A 157 -1.02 13.60 -6.73
N ASN A 158 -2.15 13.50 -6.03
CA ASN A 158 -2.56 14.46 -5.01
C ASN A 158 -2.12 14.09 -3.60
N PHE A 159 -1.64 12.85 -3.37
CA PHE A 159 -1.23 12.41 -2.05
C PHE A 159 0.18 12.88 -1.71
N ASP A 160 0.30 13.53 -0.56
CA ASP A 160 1.54 13.86 0.11
C ASP A 160 1.39 13.49 1.60
N PRO A 161 2.35 12.79 2.23
CA PRO A 161 2.25 12.36 3.63
C PRO A 161 2.18 13.53 4.63
N ASN A 162 2.62 14.73 4.23
CA ASN A 162 2.56 15.94 5.05
C ASN A 162 1.28 16.76 4.82
N SER A 163 0.42 16.34 3.89
CA SER A 163 -0.88 16.97 3.64
C SER A 163 -1.99 16.27 4.45
N GLU A 164 -3.14 16.93 4.52
CA GLU A 164 -4.31 16.32 5.16
C GLU A 164 -5.07 15.36 4.26
N PHE A 165 -4.76 15.32 2.96
CA PHE A 165 -5.46 14.47 2.01
C PHE A 165 -5.16 12.99 2.23
N ALA A 166 -6.15 12.24 2.65
CA ALA A 166 -6.02 10.82 3.02
C ALA A 166 -5.90 9.84 1.83
N GLY A 167 -6.20 10.30 0.59
CA GLY A 167 -6.15 9.46 -0.60
C GLY A 167 -7.19 8.33 -0.62
N ALA A 168 -7.02 7.38 -1.54
CA ALA A 168 -8.01 6.34 -1.82
C ALA A 168 -8.26 5.34 -0.68
N VAL A 169 -7.39 5.27 0.33
CA VAL A 169 -7.65 4.42 1.51
C VAL A 169 -8.88 4.88 2.27
N LEU A 170 -9.17 6.19 2.24
CA LEU A 170 -10.31 6.72 2.97
C LEU A 170 -11.65 6.29 2.39
N PRO A 171 -12.00 6.54 1.10
CA PRO A 171 -13.30 6.12 0.55
C PRO A 171 -13.50 4.61 0.59
N VAL A 172 -12.44 3.83 0.42
CA VAL A 172 -12.52 2.37 0.50
C VAL A 172 -12.92 1.91 1.91
N ASN A 173 -12.30 2.45 2.95
CA ASN A 173 -12.58 2.03 4.32
C ASN A 173 -13.83 2.72 4.90
N ALA A 174 -14.10 3.96 4.51
CA ALA A 174 -15.28 4.70 4.94
C ALA A 174 -16.60 4.12 4.41
N TYR A 175 -16.57 3.42 3.26
CA TYR A 175 -17.78 2.87 2.63
C TYR A 175 -18.65 2.07 3.59
N ARG A 176 -18.06 1.20 4.40
CA ARG A 176 -18.80 0.38 5.37
C ARG A 176 -19.44 1.25 6.44
N ILE A 177 -18.63 2.09 7.09
CA ILE A 177 -19.09 2.90 8.22
C ILE A 177 -20.15 3.90 7.77
N LEU A 178 -19.97 4.59 6.65
CA LEU A 178 -20.96 5.53 6.07
C LEU A 178 -22.32 4.88 5.75
N ASN A 179 -22.36 3.56 5.55
CA ASN A 179 -23.59 2.84 5.21
C ASN A 179 -24.14 1.99 6.36
N GLU A 180 -23.39 1.79 7.44
CA GLU A 180 -23.74 0.94 8.58
C GLU A 180 -24.01 1.73 9.86
N GLU A 181 -23.44 2.93 9.99
CA GLU A 181 -23.63 3.79 11.16
C GLU A 181 -25.08 4.28 11.28
N GLN A 182 -25.64 4.16 12.47
CA GLN A 182 -27.00 4.58 12.79
C GLN A 182 -27.05 5.84 13.67
N ASP A 183 -25.97 6.15 14.38
CA ASP A 183 -25.88 7.40 15.12
C ASP A 183 -25.74 8.59 14.16
N ILE A 184 -26.74 9.48 14.17
CA ILE A 184 -26.85 10.62 13.25
C ILE A 184 -25.74 11.65 13.52
N ALA A 185 -25.35 11.84 14.79
CA ALA A 185 -24.29 12.78 15.13
C ALA A 185 -22.94 12.30 14.60
N HIS A 186 -22.64 11.01 14.82
CA HIS A 186 -21.43 10.38 14.30
C HIS A 186 -21.41 10.30 12.76
N GLN A 187 -22.52 9.98 12.11
CA GLN A 187 -22.66 10.06 10.65
C GLN A 187 -22.31 11.44 10.11
N THR A 188 -22.78 12.48 10.78
CA THR A 188 -22.53 13.87 10.36
C THR A 188 -21.06 14.24 10.51
N GLU A 189 -20.42 13.88 11.62
CA GLU A 189 -18.98 14.09 11.84
C GLU A 189 -18.14 13.37 10.80
N LEU A 190 -18.43 12.10 10.57
CA LEU A 190 -17.75 11.25 9.59
C LEU A 190 -17.88 11.81 8.16
N ALA A 191 -19.08 12.26 7.78
CA ALA A 191 -19.32 12.84 6.46
C ALA A 191 -18.56 14.16 6.26
N ASN A 192 -18.48 15.00 7.30
CA ASN A 192 -17.71 16.24 7.26
C ASN A 192 -16.20 15.96 7.16
N ALA A 193 -15.66 15.06 7.99
CA ALA A 193 -14.27 14.67 7.93
C ALA A 193 -13.92 14.01 6.58
N TYR A 194 -14.79 13.15 6.05
CA TYR A 194 -14.63 12.56 4.71
C TYR A 194 -14.54 13.61 3.62
N ARG A 195 -15.39 14.65 3.67
CA ARG A 195 -15.37 15.72 2.69
C ARG A 195 -14.04 16.47 2.70
N GLN A 196 -13.60 16.90 3.87
CA GLN A 196 -12.36 17.67 4.04
C GLN A 196 -11.11 16.85 3.70
N LEU A 197 -11.00 15.63 4.24
CA LEU A 197 -9.80 14.81 4.14
C LEU A 197 -9.71 14.03 2.81
N TYR A 198 -10.78 13.95 2.04
CA TYR A 198 -10.78 13.20 0.79
C TYR A 198 -11.49 13.90 -0.37
N PHE A 199 -12.78 14.22 -0.26
CA PHE A 199 -13.60 14.61 -1.40
C PHE A 199 -13.08 15.87 -2.09
N GLU A 200 -12.68 16.87 -1.33
CA GLU A 200 -12.18 18.15 -1.82
C GLU A 200 -10.79 18.06 -2.46
N GLY A 201 -9.98 17.09 -2.02
CA GLY A 201 -8.61 16.89 -2.52
C GLY A 201 -8.48 15.88 -3.67
N CYS A 202 -9.55 15.13 -4.01
CA CYS A 202 -9.46 14.08 -5.01
C CYS A 202 -9.60 14.61 -6.45
N GLY A 203 -8.52 14.57 -7.23
CA GLY A 203 -8.49 14.94 -8.65
C GLY A 203 -9.04 13.86 -9.61
N LYS A 204 -9.53 12.71 -9.10
CA LYS A 204 -10.13 11.60 -9.88
C LYS A 204 -9.23 11.02 -10.99
N SER A 205 -7.90 10.95 -10.75
CA SER A 205 -6.96 10.34 -11.70
C SER A 205 -7.17 8.83 -11.91
N LEU A 206 -7.84 8.15 -10.96
CA LEU A 206 -8.12 6.71 -10.92
C LEU A 206 -6.88 5.79 -10.93
N ALA A 207 -5.67 6.32 -10.88
CA ALA A 207 -4.44 5.52 -10.77
C ALA A 207 -4.48 4.55 -9.58
N CYS A 208 -5.21 4.91 -8.52
CA CYS A 208 -5.44 4.05 -7.35
C CYS A 208 -6.27 2.80 -7.65
N GLN A 209 -7.16 2.83 -8.67
CA GLN A 209 -7.94 1.67 -9.12
C GLN A 209 -7.03 0.62 -9.77
N ASP A 210 -6.17 1.04 -10.68
CA ASP A 210 -5.36 0.15 -11.51
C ASP A 210 -4.24 -0.54 -10.73
N ILE A 211 -3.75 0.12 -9.68
CA ILE A 211 -2.60 -0.36 -8.91
C ILE A 211 -2.96 -1.24 -7.72
N CYS A 212 -4.23 -1.35 -7.35
CA CYS A 212 -4.64 -2.05 -6.13
C CYS A 212 -4.30 -3.54 -6.16
N PRO A 213 -3.36 -4.05 -5.32
CA PRO A 213 -2.94 -5.46 -5.37
C PRO A 213 -4.01 -6.41 -4.82
N ALA A 214 -5.00 -5.90 -4.08
CA ALA A 214 -6.12 -6.67 -3.57
C ALA A 214 -7.32 -6.72 -4.54
N GLY A 215 -7.23 -6.04 -5.70
CA GLY A 215 -8.30 -5.98 -6.69
C GLY A 215 -9.58 -5.33 -6.17
N ILE A 216 -9.44 -4.34 -5.29
CA ILE A 216 -10.58 -3.60 -4.75
C ILE A 216 -11.16 -2.70 -5.84
N PRO A 217 -12.49 -2.64 -6.04
CA PRO A 217 -13.11 -1.72 -6.98
C PRO A 217 -13.13 -0.31 -6.39
N VAL A 218 -11.97 0.35 -6.40
CA VAL A 218 -11.75 1.65 -5.73
C VAL A 218 -12.69 2.71 -6.31
N GLU A 219 -12.86 2.76 -7.62
CA GLU A 219 -13.74 3.71 -8.30
C GLU A 219 -15.20 3.55 -7.85
N GLU A 220 -15.71 2.31 -7.82
CA GLU A 220 -17.07 2.01 -7.36
C GLU A 220 -17.27 2.43 -5.90
N LEU A 221 -16.36 2.02 -5.02
CA LEU A 221 -16.45 2.35 -3.59
C LEU A 221 -16.32 3.86 -3.34
N MET A 222 -15.43 4.54 -4.07
CA MET A 222 -15.29 5.99 -4.04
C MET A 222 -16.58 6.69 -4.43
N SER A 223 -17.20 6.29 -5.55
CA SER A 223 -18.46 6.87 -6.03
C SER A 223 -19.59 6.69 -5.01
N ARG A 224 -19.70 5.49 -4.41
CA ARG A 224 -20.71 5.18 -3.40
C ARG A 224 -20.47 5.90 -2.07
N SER A 225 -19.21 6.03 -1.64
CA SER A 225 -18.84 6.79 -0.44
C SER A 225 -19.10 8.29 -0.62
N ASN A 226 -18.81 8.83 -1.81
CA ASN A 226 -19.16 10.21 -2.16
C ASN A 226 -20.69 10.41 -2.13
N ALA A 227 -21.46 9.46 -2.65
CA ALA A 227 -22.92 9.52 -2.62
C ALA A 227 -23.45 9.54 -1.16
N ALA A 228 -22.90 8.70 -0.29
CA ALA A 228 -23.32 8.63 1.11
C ALA A 228 -22.92 9.87 1.92
N ALA A 229 -21.68 10.36 1.74
CA ALA A 229 -21.13 11.43 2.58
C ALA A 229 -21.44 12.86 2.07
N VAL A 230 -21.65 13.04 0.76
CA VAL A 230 -21.72 14.38 0.16
C VAL A 230 -23.09 14.68 -0.42
N TRP A 231 -23.75 13.71 -1.06
CA TRP A 231 -24.98 13.94 -1.81
C TRP A 231 -26.26 13.48 -1.12
N LYS A 232 -26.19 12.51 -0.21
CA LYS A 232 -27.33 12.18 0.67
C LYS A 232 -27.35 13.19 1.82
N ARG A 233 -28.21 14.15 1.75
CA ARG A 233 -28.62 15.05 2.84
C ARG A 233 -30.06 14.78 3.21
#